data_2b90d53f15f2aea3625420529b644491
#
_entry.id   2b90d53f15f2aea3625420529b644491
#
_cell.length_a   1.000
_cell.length_b   1.000
_cell.length_c   1.000
_cell.angle_alpha   90.00
_cell.angle_beta   90.00
_cell.angle_gamma   90.00
#
_symmetry.space_group_name_H-M   'P 1'
#
loop_
_entity.id
_entity.type
_entity.pdbx_description
1 polymer ?
#
loop_
_entity_poly.entity_id
_entity_poly.type
_entity_poly.pdbx_seq_one_letter_code
_entity_poly.pdbx_strand_id
1 'polypeptide(L)'
;MTLPELISKLEQTVGGDAKICVHAVNLTTGDSFSHNEWRVIPTASTIKMAIVDMVARLVAAGGLSWEDRCKFTDSDIVGGAGVLRYMPSVRELSLSDAATLAIVVSDNVASNICLDALGGPAVATAMLRRTWDIESTTINRPITMTPGPDDHEHTAQSTAFDLVTVASHLTSDTLERMEKCIDGRMLTKWLPLSWEVEPPKSVCKVAHKPGWIETMRGDVGVITVDGNRVVMAVAIDNIPPGNMHQGNDADAAVAEISAKILEALVPGFKSLLKD
;
A
#
# COMPACT_ATOMS: atom_id res chain seq x y z
N MET A 1 10.52 -25.49 -0.28
CA MET A 1 9.21 -25.11 -0.86
C MET A 1 9.43 -23.96 -1.81
N THR A 2 9.04 -24.09 -3.07
CA THR A 2 9.10 -23.04 -4.08
C THR A 2 8.02 -21.98 -3.81
N LEU A 3 8.15 -20.78 -4.40
CA LEU A 3 7.11 -19.72 -4.27
C LEU A 3 5.72 -20.19 -4.74
N PRO A 4 5.55 -20.86 -5.89
CA PRO A 4 4.24 -21.40 -6.29
C PRO A 4 3.64 -22.41 -5.30
N GLU A 5 4.45 -23.30 -4.75
CA GLU A 5 4.00 -24.27 -3.71
C GLU A 5 3.58 -23.54 -2.44
N LEU A 6 4.33 -22.53 -2.02
CA LEU A 6 4.00 -21.70 -0.86
C LEU A 6 2.67 -20.95 -1.08
N ILE A 7 2.50 -20.30 -2.23
CA ILE A 7 1.27 -19.58 -2.56
C ILE A 7 0.06 -20.51 -2.51
N SER A 8 0.14 -21.69 -3.15
CA SER A 8 -0.95 -22.68 -3.12
C SER A 8 -1.31 -23.13 -1.71
N LYS A 9 -0.30 -23.37 -0.87
CA LYS A 9 -0.49 -23.72 0.54
C LYS A 9 -1.18 -22.61 1.33
N LEU A 10 -0.74 -21.36 1.12
CA LEU A 10 -1.28 -20.20 1.85
C LEU A 10 -2.70 -19.85 1.42
N GLU A 11 -3.06 -19.97 0.13
CA GLU A 11 -4.44 -19.87 -0.33
C GLU A 11 -5.36 -20.87 0.38
N GLN A 12 -4.89 -22.11 0.55
CA GLN A 12 -5.63 -23.14 1.31
C GLN A 12 -5.74 -22.81 2.80
N THR A 13 -4.68 -22.23 3.39
CA THR A 13 -4.67 -21.85 4.82
C THR A 13 -5.62 -20.68 5.09
N VAL A 14 -5.62 -19.65 4.24
CA VAL A 14 -6.57 -18.53 4.34
C VAL A 14 -8.00 -19.01 4.10
N GLY A 15 -8.17 -19.97 3.20
CA GLY A 15 -9.43 -20.70 2.98
C GLY A 15 -10.38 -19.99 2.02
N GLY A 16 -11.55 -20.59 1.82
CA GLY A 16 -12.56 -20.10 0.88
C GLY A 16 -12.05 -20.05 -0.55
N ASP A 17 -12.42 -18.99 -1.26
CA ASP A 17 -11.98 -18.69 -2.63
C ASP A 17 -10.82 -17.67 -2.67
N ALA A 18 -10.07 -17.59 -1.57
CA ALA A 18 -8.95 -16.64 -1.46
C ALA A 18 -7.96 -16.78 -2.63
N LYS A 19 -7.57 -15.65 -3.20
CA LYS A 19 -6.62 -15.57 -4.31
C LYS A 19 -5.46 -14.66 -3.95
N ILE A 20 -4.28 -15.19 -4.07
CA ILE A 20 -3.04 -14.44 -3.90
C ILE A 20 -2.66 -13.79 -5.24
N CYS A 21 -2.39 -12.49 -5.21
CA CYS A 21 -1.96 -11.69 -6.35
C CYS A 21 -0.61 -11.07 -6.03
N VAL A 22 0.37 -11.33 -6.86
CA VAL A 22 1.76 -10.89 -6.64
C VAL A 22 2.36 -10.35 -7.94
N HIS A 23 3.03 -9.22 -7.83
CA HIS A 23 4.04 -8.80 -8.78
C HIS A 23 5.23 -8.24 -8.00
N ALA A 24 6.43 -8.64 -8.39
CA ALA A 24 7.67 -8.16 -7.76
C ALA A 24 8.78 -8.07 -8.81
N VAL A 25 9.56 -7.00 -8.74
CA VAL A 25 10.69 -6.75 -9.67
C VAL A 25 11.87 -6.25 -8.86
N ASN A 26 13.02 -6.86 -9.05
CA ASN A 26 14.31 -6.30 -8.65
C ASN A 26 14.78 -5.32 -9.73
N LEU A 27 14.63 -4.03 -9.48
CA LEU A 27 14.99 -2.98 -10.44
C LEU A 27 16.51 -2.90 -10.71
N THR A 28 17.32 -3.55 -9.89
CA THR A 28 18.79 -3.58 -10.06
C THR A 28 19.22 -4.67 -11.02
N THR A 29 18.59 -5.86 -10.96
CA THR A 29 18.96 -7.02 -11.77
C THR A 29 18.00 -7.26 -12.94
N GLY A 30 16.77 -6.79 -12.87
CA GLY A 30 15.70 -7.08 -13.81
C GLY A 30 14.94 -8.38 -13.50
N ASP A 31 15.36 -9.15 -12.48
CA ASP A 31 14.66 -10.36 -12.10
C ASP A 31 13.27 -10.04 -11.55
N SER A 32 12.30 -10.91 -11.81
CA SER A 32 10.92 -10.69 -11.39
C SER A 32 10.21 -11.98 -11.01
N PHE A 33 9.15 -11.84 -10.23
CA PHE A 33 8.20 -12.90 -9.92
C PHE A 33 6.77 -12.37 -10.02
N SER A 34 5.89 -13.16 -10.64
CA SER A 34 4.48 -12.81 -10.83
C SER A 34 3.56 -14.00 -10.55
N HIS A 35 2.39 -13.72 -9.98
CA HIS A 35 1.30 -14.66 -9.81
C HIS A 35 -0.04 -13.91 -9.76
N ASN A 36 -0.96 -14.19 -10.66
CA ASN A 36 -2.24 -13.47 -10.80
C ASN A 36 -2.07 -11.94 -10.86
N GLU A 37 -0.97 -11.45 -11.40
CA GLU A 37 -0.57 -10.04 -11.37
C GLU A 37 -1.53 -9.10 -12.09
N TRP A 38 -2.33 -9.63 -13.02
CA TRP A 38 -3.33 -8.88 -13.80
C TRP A 38 -4.75 -8.98 -13.21
N ARG A 39 -4.94 -9.75 -12.14
CA ARG A 39 -6.24 -9.83 -11.48
C ARG A 39 -6.57 -8.48 -10.86
N VAL A 40 -7.74 -7.92 -11.22
CA VAL A 40 -8.28 -6.72 -10.60
C VAL A 40 -8.78 -7.06 -9.20
N ILE A 41 -8.29 -6.32 -8.22
CA ILE A 41 -8.58 -6.50 -6.78
C ILE A 41 -8.92 -5.16 -6.13
N PRO A 42 -9.67 -5.14 -5.04
CA PRO A 42 -9.77 -3.97 -4.19
C PRO A 42 -8.38 -3.56 -3.69
N THR A 43 -8.10 -2.27 -3.64
CA THR A 43 -6.78 -1.79 -3.17
C THR A 43 -6.76 -1.55 -1.67
N ALA A 44 -7.91 -1.38 -1.04
CA ALA A 44 -7.99 -0.82 0.30
C ALA A 44 -7.09 0.42 0.41
N SER A 45 -6.28 0.54 1.46
CA SER A 45 -5.42 1.71 1.69
C SER A 45 -4.12 1.72 0.90
N THR A 46 -3.80 0.70 0.10
CA THR A 46 -2.58 0.72 -0.73
C THR A 46 -2.63 1.83 -1.78
N ILE A 47 -3.82 2.19 -2.26
CA ILE A 47 -4.01 3.29 -3.23
C ILE A 47 -3.53 4.65 -2.73
N LYS A 48 -3.44 4.84 -1.41
CA LYS A 48 -3.02 6.12 -0.80
C LYS A 48 -1.62 6.53 -1.19
N MET A 49 -0.73 5.58 -1.49
CA MET A 49 0.60 5.89 -2.03
C MET A 49 0.49 6.64 -3.37
N ALA A 50 -0.40 6.20 -4.25
CA ALA A 50 -0.61 6.82 -5.56
C ALA A 50 -1.28 8.20 -5.42
N ILE A 51 -2.26 8.34 -4.53
CA ILE A 51 -2.90 9.64 -4.24
C ILE A 51 -1.88 10.65 -3.74
N VAL A 52 -1.06 10.27 -2.75
CA VAL A 52 -0.04 11.16 -2.16
C VAL A 52 1.06 11.48 -3.19
N ASP A 53 1.45 10.51 -4.03
CA ASP A 53 2.46 10.77 -5.07
C ASP A 53 1.95 11.73 -6.15
N MET A 54 0.66 11.68 -6.50
CA MET A 54 0.06 12.67 -7.39
C MET A 54 0.06 14.07 -6.77
N VAL A 55 -0.22 14.21 -5.47
CA VAL A 55 -0.09 15.48 -4.75
C VAL A 55 1.36 15.97 -4.80
N ALA A 56 2.34 15.10 -4.49
CA ALA A 56 3.76 15.44 -4.53
C ALA A 56 4.20 15.95 -5.93
N ARG A 57 3.71 15.29 -6.99
CA ARG A 57 3.98 15.72 -8.38
C ARG A 57 3.37 17.08 -8.70
N LEU A 58 2.15 17.37 -8.26
CA LEU A 58 1.53 18.68 -8.44
C LEU A 58 2.26 19.77 -7.65
N VAL A 59 2.73 19.47 -6.45
CA VAL A 59 3.57 20.40 -5.68
C VAL A 59 4.89 20.67 -6.41
N ALA A 60 5.55 19.64 -6.90
CA ALA A 60 6.80 19.81 -7.68
C ALA A 60 6.59 20.61 -8.97
N ALA A 61 5.40 20.53 -9.57
CA ALA A 61 5.02 21.31 -10.75
C ALA A 61 4.50 22.74 -10.43
N GLY A 62 4.38 23.11 -9.16
CA GLY A 62 3.88 24.42 -8.72
C GLY A 62 2.36 24.58 -8.82
N GLY A 63 1.62 23.49 -9.02
CA GLY A 63 0.15 23.49 -9.04
C GLY A 63 -0.49 23.44 -7.65
N LEU A 64 0.24 22.95 -6.66
CA LEU A 64 -0.12 22.91 -5.24
C LEU A 64 1.08 23.32 -4.39
N SER A 65 0.85 23.60 -3.10
CA SER A 65 1.91 23.80 -2.11
C SER A 65 1.73 22.87 -0.93
N TRP A 66 2.82 22.35 -0.36
CA TRP A 66 2.78 21.61 0.88
C TRP A 66 2.23 22.43 2.07
N GLU A 67 2.33 23.75 1.98
CA GLU A 67 1.83 24.71 2.98
C GLU A 67 0.34 25.04 2.80
N ASP A 68 -0.30 24.59 1.70
CA ASP A 68 -1.72 24.84 1.46
C ASP A 68 -2.55 24.33 2.67
N ARG A 69 -3.45 25.21 3.14
CA ARG A 69 -4.28 24.93 4.31
C ARG A 69 -5.59 24.28 3.91
N CYS A 70 -5.75 23.05 4.30
CA CYS A 70 -6.92 22.22 3.99
C CYS A 70 -7.87 22.19 5.19
N LYS A 71 -9.05 22.78 5.03
CA LYS A 71 -10.12 22.75 6.05
C LYS A 71 -11.02 21.55 5.85
N PHE A 72 -11.52 21.01 6.94
CA PHE A 72 -12.52 19.94 6.96
C PHE A 72 -13.50 20.15 8.11
N THR A 73 -14.68 19.58 8.02
CA THR A 73 -15.79 19.73 8.94
C THR A 73 -16.13 18.39 9.61
N ASP A 74 -17.12 18.39 10.50
CA ASP A 74 -17.59 17.15 11.13
C ASP A 74 -18.18 16.16 10.11
N SER A 75 -18.73 16.65 8.99
CA SER A 75 -19.25 15.80 7.91
C SER A 75 -18.15 15.07 7.14
N ASP A 76 -16.91 15.56 7.18
CA ASP A 76 -15.75 14.95 6.50
C ASP A 76 -15.07 13.89 7.38
N ILE A 77 -15.51 13.76 8.64
CA ILE A 77 -14.98 12.75 9.55
C ILE A 77 -15.48 11.38 9.15
N VAL A 78 -14.57 10.52 8.75
CA VAL A 78 -14.84 9.12 8.39
C VAL A 78 -14.20 8.17 9.38
N GLY A 79 -14.86 7.03 9.58
CA GLY A 79 -14.37 5.95 10.43
C GLY A 79 -13.18 5.19 9.83
N GLY A 80 -12.84 4.06 10.46
CA GLY A 80 -11.75 3.20 10.04
C GLY A 80 -10.38 3.68 10.56
N ALA A 81 -9.36 3.65 9.71
CA ALA A 81 -7.98 3.97 10.10
C ALA A 81 -7.75 5.47 10.27
N GLY A 82 -6.77 5.82 11.11
CA GLY A 82 -6.31 7.17 11.33
C GLY A 82 -6.65 7.76 12.68
N VAL A 83 -6.15 8.96 12.94
CA VAL A 83 -6.21 9.64 14.25
C VAL A 83 -7.08 10.90 14.24
N LEU A 84 -7.29 11.55 13.08
CA LEU A 84 -8.02 12.82 12.98
C LEU A 84 -9.44 12.73 13.52
N ARG A 85 -10.11 11.60 13.37
CA ARG A 85 -11.45 11.36 13.93
C ARG A 85 -11.51 11.45 15.47
N TYR A 86 -10.37 11.33 16.13
CA TYR A 86 -10.25 11.44 17.59
C TYR A 86 -9.74 12.81 18.05
N MET A 87 -9.52 13.74 17.14
CA MET A 87 -8.95 15.06 17.39
C MET A 87 -10.00 16.17 17.16
N PRO A 88 -10.97 16.36 18.11
CA PRO A 88 -12.14 17.22 17.88
C PRO A 88 -11.80 18.70 17.71
N SER A 89 -10.61 19.13 18.13
CA SER A 89 -10.16 20.52 17.99
C SER A 89 -9.43 20.79 16.68
N VAL A 90 -9.09 19.76 15.91
CA VAL A 90 -8.37 19.90 14.63
C VAL A 90 -9.41 19.96 13.50
N ARG A 91 -9.45 21.07 12.79
CA ARG A 91 -10.34 21.28 11.63
C ARG A 91 -9.63 21.89 10.42
N GLU A 92 -8.30 21.92 10.50
CA GLU A 92 -7.44 22.41 9.42
C GLU A 92 -6.07 21.78 9.56
N LEU A 93 -5.47 21.40 8.43
CA LEU A 93 -4.11 20.84 8.33
C LEU A 93 -3.37 21.51 7.16
N SER A 94 -2.05 21.44 7.17
CA SER A 94 -1.29 21.60 5.94
C SER A 94 -1.49 20.39 5.03
N LEU A 95 -1.36 20.57 3.72
CA LEU A 95 -1.40 19.46 2.77
C LEU A 95 -0.27 18.46 3.05
N SER A 96 0.89 18.95 3.53
CA SER A 96 2.00 18.10 4.00
C SER A 96 1.61 17.18 5.16
N ASP A 97 0.93 17.72 6.19
CA ASP A 97 0.47 16.93 7.32
C ASP A 97 -0.60 15.91 6.90
N ALA A 98 -1.53 16.32 6.02
CA ALA A 98 -2.53 15.42 5.46
C ALA A 98 -1.88 14.25 4.71
N ALA A 99 -0.92 14.53 3.80
CA ALA A 99 -0.17 13.50 3.09
C ALA A 99 0.59 12.57 4.03
N THR A 100 1.21 13.12 5.08
CA THR A 100 1.94 12.34 6.08
C THR A 100 1.00 11.41 6.85
N LEU A 101 -0.13 11.92 7.35
CA LEU A 101 -1.11 11.11 8.07
C LEU A 101 -1.76 10.03 7.19
N ALA A 102 -2.03 10.35 5.91
CA ALA A 102 -2.57 9.39 4.94
C ALA A 102 -1.66 8.17 4.76
N ILE A 103 -0.35 8.37 4.82
CA ILE A 103 0.63 7.28 4.65
C ILE A 103 0.98 6.62 5.99
N VAL A 104 1.45 7.40 6.97
CA VAL A 104 2.08 6.86 8.19
C VAL A 104 1.11 6.07 9.06
N VAL A 105 -0.08 6.61 9.28
CA VAL A 105 -1.15 5.99 10.08
C VAL A 105 -2.37 5.60 9.25
N SER A 106 -2.26 5.71 7.94
CA SER A 106 -3.35 5.38 7.01
C SER A 106 -4.64 6.18 7.28
N ASP A 107 -4.55 7.44 7.71
CA ASP A 107 -5.71 8.25 8.10
C ASP A 107 -6.67 8.47 6.92
N ASN A 108 -7.94 8.10 7.10
CA ASN A 108 -8.95 8.16 6.05
C ASN A 108 -9.40 9.60 5.76
N VAL A 109 -9.52 10.44 6.80
CA VAL A 109 -9.88 11.86 6.62
C VAL A 109 -8.77 12.57 5.86
N ALA A 110 -7.52 12.39 6.28
CA ALA A 110 -6.35 12.96 5.62
C ALA A 110 -6.21 12.48 4.15
N SER A 111 -6.56 11.23 3.89
CA SER A 111 -6.55 10.68 2.52
C SER A 111 -7.60 11.34 1.63
N ASN A 112 -8.80 11.61 2.16
CA ASN A 112 -9.84 12.33 1.43
C ASN A 112 -9.42 13.79 1.17
N ILE A 113 -8.77 14.45 2.14
CA ILE A 113 -8.19 15.79 1.94
C ILE A 113 -7.19 15.78 0.75
N CYS A 114 -6.30 14.80 0.69
CA CYS A 114 -5.37 14.66 -0.44
C CYS A 114 -6.11 14.41 -1.76
N LEU A 115 -7.15 13.58 -1.74
CA LEU A 115 -7.97 13.27 -2.92
C LEU A 115 -8.74 14.50 -3.41
N ASP A 116 -9.29 15.30 -2.50
CA ASP A 116 -9.98 16.56 -2.82
C ASP A 116 -9.01 17.60 -3.42
N ALA A 117 -7.78 17.68 -2.90
CA ALA A 117 -6.74 18.54 -3.47
C ALA A 117 -6.38 18.17 -4.92
N LEU A 118 -6.56 16.90 -5.32
CA LEU A 118 -6.41 16.45 -6.71
C LEU A 118 -7.62 16.77 -7.59
N GLY A 119 -8.75 17.22 -7.01
CA GLY A 119 -10.00 17.46 -7.73
C GLY A 119 -10.96 16.25 -7.70
N GLY A 120 -10.76 15.32 -6.78
CA GLY A 120 -11.63 14.19 -6.52
C GLY A 120 -11.30 12.91 -7.33
N PRO A 121 -12.09 11.84 -7.13
CA PRO A 121 -11.79 10.49 -7.62
C PRO A 121 -11.59 10.39 -9.14
N ALA A 122 -12.47 11.01 -9.92
CA ALA A 122 -12.42 10.93 -11.38
C ALA A 122 -11.17 11.62 -11.95
N VAL A 123 -10.81 12.79 -11.40
CA VAL A 123 -9.61 13.53 -11.81
C VAL A 123 -8.36 12.75 -11.39
N ALA A 124 -8.31 12.26 -10.16
CA ALA A 124 -7.21 11.44 -9.67
C ALA A 124 -7.02 10.18 -10.53
N THR A 125 -8.10 9.47 -10.89
CA THR A 125 -8.03 8.31 -11.80
C THR A 125 -7.44 8.69 -13.17
N ALA A 126 -7.90 9.79 -13.75
CA ALA A 126 -7.37 10.25 -15.05
C ALA A 126 -5.88 10.62 -14.96
N MET A 127 -5.47 11.24 -13.84
CA MET A 127 -4.05 11.57 -13.59
C MET A 127 -3.20 10.30 -13.46
N LEU A 128 -3.65 9.30 -12.68
CA LEU A 128 -2.97 8.01 -12.51
C LEU A 128 -2.71 7.34 -13.85
N ARG A 129 -3.76 7.18 -14.65
CA ARG A 129 -3.68 6.55 -15.97
C ARG A 129 -2.72 7.25 -16.90
N ARG A 130 -2.80 8.57 -16.95
CA ARG A 130 -1.90 9.37 -17.80
C ARG A 130 -0.46 9.35 -17.34
N THR A 131 -0.20 9.32 -16.03
CA THR A 131 1.16 9.43 -15.47
C THR A 131 1.94 8.15 -15.63
N TRP A 132 1.30 6.99 -15.46
CA TRP A 132 1.97 5.69 -15.45
C TRP A 132 1.54 4.75 -16.58
N ASP A 133 0.69 5.22 -17.49
CA ASP A 133 0.16 4.42 -18.61
C ASP A 133 -0.48 3.11 -18.13
N ILE A 134 -1.30 3.20 -17.08
CA ILE A 134 -2.01 2.08 -16.45
C ILE A 134 -3.51 2.21 -16.67
N GLU A 135 -4.20 1.09 -16.94
CA GLU A 135 -5.63 1.11 -17.27
C GLU A 135 -6.51 0.47 -16.19
N SER A 136 -5.98 -0.50 -15.44
CA SER A 136 -6.76 -1.30 -14.49
C SER A 136 -6.97 -0.60 -13.15
N THR A 137 -6.25 0.49 -12.87
CA THR A 137 -6.38 1.25 -11.63
C THR A 137 -7.47 2.31 -11.73
N THR A 138 -8.42 2.27 -10.77
CA THR A 138 -9.48 3.27 -10.65
C THR A 138 -9.67 3.69 -9.20
N ILE A 139 -9.94 4.97 -8.97
CA ILE A 139 -10.46 5.50 -7.71
C ILE A 139 -11.94 5.80 -7.97
N ASN A 140 -12.83 5.03 -7.38
CA ASN A 140 -14.25 5.05 -7.70
C ASN A 140 -15.01 6.10 -6.88
N ARG A 141 -14.60 6.32 -5.64
CA ARG A 141 -15.25 7.25 -4.70
C ARG A 141 -14.29 7.67 -3.58
N PRO A 142 -14.61 8.71 -2.80
CA PRO A 142 -13.90 9.01 -1.54
C PRO A 142 -13.96 7.82 -0.57
N ILE A 143 -13.05 7.79 0.39
CA ILE A 143 -13.07 6.78 1.43
C ILE A 143 -14.27 7.05 2.34
N THR A 144 -15.14 6.05 2.49
CA THR A 144 -16.24 6.02 3.46
C THR A 144 -16.44 4.62 3.99
N MET A 145 -16.95 4.49 5.22
CA MET A 145 -17.28 3.19 5.83
C MET A 145 -18.70 2.71 5.46
N THR A 146 -19.55 3.62 5.02
CA THR A 146 -20.94 3.34 4.63
C THR A 146 -21.19 3.94 3.25
N PRO A 147 -20.83 3.22 2.16
CA PRO A 147 -21.17 3.68 0.82
C PRO A 147 -22.69 3.76 0.65
N GLY A 148 -23.14 4.74 -0.14
CA GLY A 148 -24.54 4.85 -0.52
C GLY A 148 -24.96 3.70 -1.44
N PRO A 149 -26.27 3.52 -1.69
CA PRO A 149 -26.79 2.43 -2.51
C PRO A 149 -26.30 2.47 -3.98
N ASP A 150 -25.98 3.65 -4.48
CA ASP A 150 -25.49 3.85 -5.85
C ASP A 150 -23.95 3.97 -5.93
N ASP A 151 -23.26 3.89 -4.78
CA ASP A 151 -21.80 3.96 -4.73
C ASP A 151 -21.17 2.61 -5.13
N HIS A 152 -19.99 2.69 -5.72
CA HIS A 152 -19.17 1.50 -5.92
C HIS A 152 -18.84 0.84 -4.57
N GLU A 153 -18.88 -0.48 -4.51
CA GLU A 153 -18.56 -1.26 -3.32
C GLU A 153 -17.17 -0.90 -2.76
N HIS A 154 -16.18 -0.80 -3.64
CA HIS A 154 -14.81 -0.49 -3.26
C HIS A 154 -14.41 0.94 -3.59
N THR A 155 -13.70 1.59 -2.67
CA THR A 155 -13.14 2.94 -2.88
C THR A 155 -12.24 2.99 -4.11
N ALA A 156 -11.40 1.98 -4.29
CA ALA A 156 -10.49 1.87 -5.44
C ALA A 156 -10.19 0.41 -5.76
N GLN A 157 -9.82 0.18 -7.02
CA GLN A 157 -9.39 -1.12 -7.55
C GLN A 157 -8.10 -0.95 -8.34
N SER A 158 -7.30 -2.02 -8.39
CA SER A 158 -6.04 -2.07 -9.15
C SER A 158 -5.64 -3.51 -9.41
N THR A 159 -4.49 -3.71 -10.03
CA THR A 159 -3.80 -4.99 -10.14
C THR A 159 -2.46 -4.95 -9.41
N ALA A 160 -1.88 -6.09 -9.07
CA ALA A 160 -0.54 -6.12 -8.50
C ALA A 160 0.50 -5.53 -9.46
N PHE A 161 0.31 -5.72 -10.77
CA PHE A 161 1.16 -5.14 -11.81
C PHE A 161 1.09 -3.61 -11.81
N ASP A 162 -0.10 -3.01 -11.85
CA ASP A 162 -0.26 -1.55 -11.82
C ASP A 162 0.31 -0.95 -10.53
N LEU A 163 0.07 -1.59 -9.37
CA LEU A 163 0.60 -1.13 -8.09
C LEU A 163 2.13 -1.10 -8.06
N VAL A 164 2.80 -2.13 -8.63
CA VAL A 164 4.26 -2.14 -8.77
C VAL A 164 4.73 -1.11 -9.78
N THR A 165 4.02 -0.91 -10.88
CA THR A 165 4.32 0.15 -11.85
C THR A 165 4.32 1.52 -11.18
N VAL A 166 3.28 1.84 -10.40
CA VAL A 166 3.21 3.08 -9.61
C VAL A 166 4.38 3.16 -8.62
N ALA A 167 4.57 2.11 -7.81
CA ALA A 167 5.58 2.09 -6.75
C ALA A 167 7.03 2.20 -7.29
N SER A 168 7.28 1.74 -8.51
CA SER A 168 8.58 1.84 -9.17
C SER A 168 8.97 3.28 -9.53
N HIS A 169 8.00 4.19 -9.63
CA HIS A 169 8.18 5.57 -10.10
C HIS A 169 7.78 6.62 -9.08
N LEU A 170 7.63 6.26 -7.79
CA LEU A 170 7.30 7.19 -6.72
C LEU A 170 8.37 8.28 -6.56
N THR A 171 7.93 9.49 -6.23
CA THR A 171 8.80 10.59 -5.87
C THR A 171 9.56 10.30 -4.56
N SER A 172 10.70 10.94 -4.37
CA SER A 172 11.46 10.83 -3.10
C SER A 172 10.63 11.26 -1.90
N ASP A 173 9.80 12.30 -2.06
CA ASP A 173 8.91 12.82 -1.04
C ASP A 173 7.89 11.74 -0.57
N THR A 174 7.26 11.02 -1.50
CA THR A 174 6.35 9.93 -1.18
C THR A 174 7.07 8.76 -0.53
N LEU A 175 8.24 8.38 -1.05
CA LEU A 175 9.05 7.29 -0.47
C LEU A 175 9.46 7.60 0.97
N GLU A 176 9.91 8.82 1.27
CA GLU A 176 10.29 9.25 2.62
C GLU A 176 9.11 9.19 3.62
N ARG A 177 7.88 9.47 3.18
CA ARG A 177 6.68 9.27 4.00
C ARG A 177 6.37 7.78 4.20
N MET A 178 6.49 6.97 3.15
CA MET A 178 6.24 5.52 3.20
C MET A 178 7.26 4.79 4.10
N GLU A 179 8.49 5.28 4.20
CA GLU A 179 9.50 4.77 5.13
C GLU A 179 9.11 4.96 6.62
N LYS A 180 8.19 5.87 6.89
CA LYS A 180 7.68 6.16 8.24
C LYS A 180 6.37 5.41 8.56
N CYS A 181 5.90 4.52 7.67
CA CYS A 181 4.71 3.73 7.91
C CYS A 181 4.89 2.87 9.18
N ILE A 182 3.92 2.97 10.09
CA ILE A 182 4.01 2.30 11.40
C ILE A 182 3.37 0.91 11.42
N ASP A 183 2.70 0.50 10.34
CA ASP A 183 2.01 -0.80 10.29
C ASP A 183 2.97 -1.91 9.81
N GLY A 184 3.57 -2.63 10.73
CA GLY A 184 4.54 -3.70 10.46
C GLY A 184 3.97 -5.12 10.37
N ARG A 185 2.64 -5.29 10.17
CA ARG A 185 1.99 -6.62 10.24
C ARG A 185 2.23 -7.53 9.04
N MET A 186 2.44 -6.95 7.87
CA MET A 186 2.51 -7.66 6.59
C MET A 186 3.93 -7.65 6.01
N LEU A 187 4.20 -6.87 4.99
CA LEU A 187 5.45 -6.90 4.22
C LEU A 187 6.71 -6.85 5.09
N THR A 188 6.73 -6.02 6.12
CA THR A 188 7.92 -5.80 6.94
C THR A 188 8.13 -6.82 8.05
N LYS A 189 7.13 -7.64 8.37
CA LYS A 189 7.11 -8.51 9.55
C LYS A 189 8.31 -9.45 9.68
N TRP A 190 8.81 -9.98 8.59
CA TRP A 190 9.92 -10.94 8.57
C TRP A 190 11.18 -10.39 7.93
N LEU A 191 11.27 -9.06 7.78
CA LEU A 191 12.45 -8.40 7.22
C LEU A 191 13.38 -7.91 8.33
N PRO A 192 14.70 -8.04 8.15
CA PRO A 192 15.68 -7.51 9.08
C PRO A 192 15.78 -5.98 8.96
N LEU A 193 14.95 -5.26 9.70
CA LEU A 193 14.91 -3.80 9.73
C LEU A 193 16.02 -3.23 10.63
N SER A 194 16.44 -2.01 10.38
CA SER A 194 17.58 -1.37 11.03
C SER A 194 17.48 -1.27 12.55
N TRP A 195 16.28 -1.25 13.11
CA TRP A 195 16.04 -1.20 14.56
C TRP A 195 15.91 -2.58 15.23
N GLU A 196 15.93 -3.66 14.44
CA GLU A 196 15.70 -5.04 14.94
C GLU A 196 16.95 -5.90 14.88
N VAL A 197 17.94 -5.54 14.06
CA VAL A 197 19.16 -6.34 13.86
C VAL A 197 20.41 -5.48 13.88
N GLU A 198 21.49 -6.04 14.44
CA GLU A 198 22.81 -5.41 14.46
C GLU A 198 23.64 -5.80 13.21
N PRO A 199 24.44 -4.87 12.68
CA PRO A 199 25.43 -5.20 11.65
C PRO A 199 26.35 -6.37 12.06
N PRO A 200 26.81 -7.25 11.17
CA PRO A 200 26.84 -7.09 9.70
C PRO A 200 25.70 -7.79 8.95
N LYS A 201 24.56 -8.08 9.56
CA LYS A 201 23.43 -8.68 8.84
C LYS A 201 22.86 -7.70 7.81
N SER A 202 22.35 -8.24 6.70
CA SER A 202 21.61 -7.45 5.72
C SER A 202 20.45 -6.70 6.40
N VAL A 203 20.37 -5.40 6.17
CA VAL A 203 19.36 -4.54 6.76
C VAL A 203 18.52 -3.93 5.66
N CYS A 204 17.21 -4.09 5.76
CA CYS A 204 16.26 -3.54 4.81
C CYS A 204 15.89 -2.09 5.16
N LYS A 205 15.93 -1.22 4.14
CA LYS A 205 15.24 0.06 4.14
C LYS A 205 13.93 -0.15 3.37
N VAL A 206 12.80 0.08 4.00
CA VAL A 206 11.49 -0.24 3.44
C VAL A 206 10.59 0.98 3.43
N ALA A 207 10.15 1.35 2.24
CA ALA A 207 9.05 2.30 2.02
C ALA A 207 7.82 1.48 1.61
N HIS A 208 6.75 1.45 2.42
CA HIS A 208 5.61 0.62 2.12
C HIS A 208 4.27 1.25 2.50
N LYS A 209 3.20 0.72 1.91
CA LYS A 209 1.82 1.11 2.25
C LYS A 209 0.93 -0.11 2.30
N PRO A 210 0.55 -0.57 3.49
CA PRO A 210 -0.40 -1.63 3.67
C PRO A 210 -1.85 -1.17 3.44
N GLY A 211 -2.70 -2.13 3.10
CA GLY A 211 -4.14 -1.94 2.95
C GLY A 211 -4.93 -3.17 3.34
N TRP A 212 -6.07 -2.97 3.99
CA TRP A 212 -6.94 -4.07 4.40
C TRP A 212 -8.41 -3.65 4.51
N ILE A 213 -9.27 -4.55 4.13
CA ILE A 213 -10.71 -4.58 4.35
C ILE A 213 -11.10 -6.00 4.76
N GLU A 214 -12.36 -6.28 5.02
CA GLU A 214 -12.78 -7.62 5.45
C GLU A 214 -12.36 -8.73 4.47
N THR A 215 -12.50 -8.48 3.18
CA THR A 215 -12.27 -9.45 2.12
C THR A 215 -10.88 -9.38 1.47
N MET A 216 -10.02 -8.45 1.89
CA MET A 216 -8.71 -8.24 1.26
C MET A 216 -7.64 -7.82 2.26
N ARG A 217 -6.42 -8.35 2.07
CA ARG A 217 -5.16 -7.90 2.68
C ARG A 217 -4.14 -7.65 1.60
N GLY A 218 -3.34 -6.59 1.74
CA GLY A 218 -2.25 -6.36 0.80
C GLY A 218 -1.26 -5.33 1.29
N ASP A 219 -0.06 -5.40 0.75
CA ASP A 219 1.00 -4.43 1.00
C ASP A 219 1.79 -4.17 -0.28
N VAL A 220 2.19 -2.93 -0.46
CA VAL A 220 3.00 -2.50 -1.60
C VAL A 220 4.23 -1.79 -1.06
N GLY A 221 5.41 -2.19 -1.50
CA GLY A 221 6.63 -1.61 -0.97
C GLY A 221 7.79 -1.55 -1.95
N VAL A 222 8.69 -0.62 -1.64
CA VAL A 222 10.02 -0.47 -2.23
C VAL A 222 11.04 -0.81 -1.17
N ILE A 223 11.79 -1.87 -1.38
CA ILE A 223 12.75 -2.42 -0.44
C ILE A 223 14.16 -2.22 -1.00
N THR A 224 15.02 -1.57 -0.23
CA THR A 224 16.44 -1.44 -0.55
C THR A 224 17.24 -2.28 0.43
N VAL A 225 18.00 -3.23 -0.08
CA VAL A 225 18.83 -4.15 0.71
C VAL A 225 20.02 -4.64 -0.12
N ASP A 226 21.22 -4.63 0.45
CA ASP A 226 22.47 -5.11 -0.16
C ASP A 226 22.70 -4.58 -1.60
N GLY A 227 22.40 -3.29 -1.83
CA GLY A 227 22.55 -2.65 -3.14
C GLY A 227 21.43 -2.99 -4.15
N ASN A 228 20.49 -3.83 -3.78
CA ASN A 228 19.32 -4.15 -4.60
C ASN A 228 18.13 -3.25 -4.24
N ARG A 229 17.34 -2.91 -5.25
CA ARG A 229 16.07 -2.22 -5.08
C ARG A 229 14.94 -3.10 -5.63
N VAL A 230 14.18 -3.69 -4.73
CA VAL A 230 13.05 -4.55 -5.05
C VAL A 230 11.74 -3.80 -4.81
N VAL A 231 10.87 -3.80 -5.82
CA VAL A 231 9.51 -3.27 -5.71
C VAL A 231 8.55 -4.44 -5.76
N MET A 232 7.60 -4.50 -4.84
CA MET A 232 6.62 -5.59 -4.82
C MET A 232 5.24 -5.13 -4.37
N ALA A 233 4.22 -5.78 -4.89
CA ALA A 233 2.85 -5.77 -4.39
C ALA A 233 2.45 -7.22 -4.11
N VAL A 234 2.00 -7.48 -2.89
CA VAL A 234 1.45 -8.76 -2.46
C VAL A 234 0.08 -8.53 -1.89
N ALA A 235 -0.93 -9.16 -2.45
CA ALA A 235 -2.31 -9.02 -2.01
C ALA A 235 -3.02 -10.36 -1.98
N ILE A 236 -4.00 -10.48 -1.08
CA ILE A 236 -4.92 -11.62 -0.99
C ILE A 236 -6.33 -11.07 -1.08
N ASP A 237 -7.07 -11.55 -2.05
CA ASP A 237 -8.46 -11.19 -2.32
C ASP A 237 -9.40 -12.36 -2.01
N ASN A 238 -10.70 -12.11 -1.87
CA ASN A 238 -11.72 -13.10 -1.53
C ASN A 238 -11.47 -13.82 -0.19
N ILE A 239 -10.96 -13.11 0.79
CA ILE A 239 -10.77 -13.64 2.14
C ILE A 239 -12.15 -13.93 2.75
N PRO A 240 -12.38 -15.13 3.35
CA PRO A 240 -13.64 -15.43 4.00
C PRO A 240 -13.97 -14.46 5.14
N PRO A 241 -15.26 -14.16 5.39
CA PRO A 241 -15.67 -13.31 6.51
C PRO A 241 -15.16 -13.81 7.87
N GLY A 242 -14.97 -12.88 8.82
CA GLY A 242 -14.53 -13.19 10.18
C GLY A 242 -13.04 -13.04 10.46
N ASN A 243 -12.22 -12.76 9.43
CA ASN A 243 -10.77 -12.59 9.55
C ASN A 243 -10.35 -11.11 9.75
N MET A 244 -11.06 -10.36 10.59
CA MET A 244 -10.76 -8.94 10.81
C MET A 244 -9.72 -8.66 11.90
N HIS A 245 -9.34 -9.65 12.71
CA HIS A 245 -8.33 -9.46 13.76
C HIS A 245 -6.92 -9.28 13.17
N GLN A 246 -6.10 -8.53 13.87
CA GLN A 246 -4.70 -8.31 13.48
C GLN A 246 -3.88 -9.59 13.65
N GLY A 247 -2.95 -9.82 12.72
CA GLY A 247 -2.09 -11.01 12.72
C GLY A 247 -2.83 -12.30 12.36
N ASN A 248 -3.94 -12.19 11.63
CA ASN A 248 -4.65 -13.33 11.05
C ASN A 248 -3.81 -14.04 9.97
N ASP A 249 -4.31 -15.18 9.48
CA ASP A 249 -3.60 -16.01 8.48
C ASP A 249 -3.30 -15.25 7.19
N ALA A 250 -4.16 -14.30 6.78
CA ALA A 250 -3.93 -13.52 5.58
C ALA A 250 -2.83 -12.44 5.79
N ASP A 251 -2.77 -11.78 6.96
CA ASP A 251 -1.65 -10.88 7.30
C ASP A 251 -0.33 -11.68 7.31
N ALA A 252 -0.34 -12.88 7.91
CA ALA A 252 0.82 -13.77 7.97
C ALA A 252 1.25 -14.24 6.58
N ALA A 253 0.31 -14.58 5.71
CA ALA A 253 0.58 -15.03 4.35
C ALA A 253 1.23 -13.93 3.50
N VAL A 254 0.73 -12.67 3.57
CA VAL A 254 1.38 -11.54 2.89
C VAL A 254 2.82 -11.39 3.37
N ALA A 255 3.05 -11.48 4.69
CA ALA A 255 4.39 -11.37 5.27
C ALA A 255 5.34 -12.49 4.80
N GLU A 256 4.87 -13.75 4.80
CA GLU A 256 5.67 -14.91 4.40
C GLU A 256 6.05 -14.86 2.92
N ILE A 257 5.09 -14.52 2.04
CA ILE A 257 5.33 -14.36 0.62
C ILE A 257 6.34 -13.25 0.36
N SER A 258 6.18 -12.09 0.99
CA SER A 258 7.08 -10.94 0.82
C SER A 258 8.52 -11.30 1.18
N ALA A 259 8.73 -11.99 2.30
CA ALA A 259 10.05 -12.47 2.72
C ALA A 259 10.64 -13.47 1.72
N LYS A 260 9.85 -14.43 1.24
CA LYS A 260 10.29 -15.43 0.26
C LYS A 260 10.59 -14.83 -1.12
N ILE A 261 9.89 -13.80 -1.53
CA ILE A 261 10.20 -13.04 -2.75
C ILE A 261 11.59 -12.40 -2.65
N LEU A 262 11.90 -11.75 -1.53
CA LEU A 262 13.24 -11.16 -1.33
C LEU A 262 14.33 -12.22 -1.31
N GLU A 263 14.10 -13.39 -0.67
CA GLU A 263 15.03 -14.51 -0.70
C GLU A 263 15.28 -15.03 -2.13
N ALA A 264 14.27 -14.95 -3.00
CA ALA A 264 14.37 -15.38 -4.39
C ALA A 264 15.02 -14.35 -5.32
N LEU A 265 14.74 -13.05 -5.09
CA LEU A 265 15.16 -11.97 -6.00
C LEU A 265 16.45 -11.27 -5.57
N VAL A 266 16.94 -11.47 -4.33
CA VAL A 266 18.16 -10.83 -3.82
C VAL A 266 19.17 -11.91 -3.43
N PRO A 267 20.26 -12.08 -4.17
CA PRO A 267 21.26 -13.10 -3.89
C PRO A 267 21.83 -12.98 -2.47
N GLY A 268 21.79 -14.07 -1.71
CA GLY A 268 22.35 -14.13 -0.36
C GLY A 268 21.47 -13.53 0.73
N PHE A 269 20.34 -12.93 0.38
CA PHE A 269 19.39 -12.42 1.37
C PHE A 269 18.73 -13.57 2.15
N LYS A 270 18.58 -13.38 3.46
CA LYS A 270 17.82 -14.29 4.32
C LYS A 270 16.87 -13.48 5.18
N SER A 271 15.61 -13.82 5.13
CA SER A 271 14.59 -13.25 5.98
C SER A 271 14.74 -13.71 7.45
N LEU A 272 13.92 -13.16 8.33
CA LEU A 272 13.79 -13.59 9.72
C LEU A 272 12.77 -14.74 9.89
N LEU A 273 12.24 -15.28 8.80
CA LEU A 273 11.42 -16.51 8.84
C LEU A 273 12.22 -17.63 9.49
N LYS A 274 11.59 -18.29 10.45
CA LYS A 274 12.12 -19.55 11.02
C LYS A 274 11.75 -20.69 10.06
N ASP A 275 12.74 -21.52 9.76
CA ASP A 275 12.56 -22.74 8.96
C ASP A 275 11.58 -23.71 9.65
#